data_a238a029795e6a680ce5ff0f7cba075f
#
_entry.id   a238a029795e6a680ce5ff0f7cba075f
#
_cell.length_a   1.000
_cell.length_b   1.000
_cell.length_c   1.000
_cell.angle_alpha   90.00
_cell.angle_beta   90.00
_cell.angle_gamma   90.00
#
_symmetry.space_group_name_H-M   'P 1'
#
loop_
_entity.id
_entity.type
_entity.pdbx_description
1 polymer ?
#
loop_
_entity_poly.entity_id
_entity_poly.type
_entity_poly.pdbx_seq_one_letter_code
_entity_poly.pdbx_strand_id
1 'polypeptide(L)'
;MHALKHLPAALLLALAAGQTHAGINTDPLDYVPAPAGTTLAAIYYQNNHSSSQYADGRQVAQNSIQADVGIARFVHYTELAGFRIAPQILLPAVSVEVSGKGNTVSTDGISDPILGLPVWLVNRPEQRLYFAVTPYLHLPVGRYNSNRALNTGENRWKFTLQAGLSVGLGEKTTLDLIGDAQWFGDNRSI
;
A
#
# COMPACT_ATOMS: atom_id res chain seq x y z
N MET A 1 -33.05 -29.54 4.04
CA MET A 1 -31.88 -29.02 4.74
C MET A 1 -30.65 -29.83 4.34
N HIS A 2 -30.00 -29.62 3.21
CA HIS A 2 -28.71 -30.22 2.83
C HIS A 2 -28.27 -29.62 1.48
N ALA A 3 -27.81 -28.37 1.48
CA ALA A 3 -27.24 -27.77 0.27
C ALA A 3 -26.20 -26.70 0.60
N LEU A 4 -25.18 -27.06 1.42
CA LEU A 4 -24.05 -26.17 1.70
C LEU A 4 -22.74 -26.96 1.81
N LYS A 5 -22.48 -27.90 0.92
CA LYS A 5 -21.30 -28.78 1.05
C LYS A 5 -20.29 -28.74 -0.10
N HIS A 6 -20.44 -27.87 -1.08
CA HIS A 6 -19.42 -27.78 -2.15
C HIS A 6 -19.24 -26.32 -2.60
N LEU A 7 -18.69 -25.46 -1.73
CA LEU A 7 -17.96 -24.30 -2.24
C LEU A 7 -16.67 -24.85 -2.84
N PRO A 8 -16.45 -24.73 -4.15
CA PRO A 8 -15.31 -25.38 -4.78
C PRO A 8 -14.02 -24.74 -4.28
N ALA A 9 -13.07 -25.58 -3.88
CA ALA A 9 -11.69 -25.20 -3.52
C ALA A 9 -11.01 -24.36 -4.61
N ALA A 10 -11.52 -24.37 -5.83
CA ALA A 10 -11.10 -23.54 -6.95
C ALA A 10 -11.31 -22.02 -6.71
N LEU A 11 -12.27 -21.60 -5.88
CA LEU A 11 -12.46 -20.18 -5.57
C LEU A 11 -11.40 -19.65 -4.58
N LEU A 12 -10.90 -20.52 -3.71
CA LEU A 12 -9.81 -20.18 -2.78
C LEU A 12 -8.43 -20.13 -3.47
N LEU A 13 -8.22 -20.93 -4.53
CA LEU A 13 -6.98 -20.88 -5.33
C LEU A 13 -6.94 -19.67 -6.27
N ALA A 14 -8.07 -19.18 -6.76
CA ALA A 14 -8.12 -17.99 -7.62
C ALA A 14 -7.77 -16.69 -6.88
N LEU A 15 -7.94 -16.65 -5.55
CA LEU A 15 -7.51 -15.51 -4.70
C LEU A 15 -6.00 -15.49 -4.42
N ALA A 16 -5.28 -16.59 -4.67
CA ALA A 16 -3.83 -16.68 -4.46
C ALA A 16 -2.97 -16.31 -5.70
N ALA A 17 -3.59 -16.09 -6.86
CA ALA A 17 -2.88 -15.94 -8.14
C ALA A 17 -2.63 -14.50 -8.59
N GLY A 18 -2.85 -13.50 -7.73
CA GLY A 18 -2.74 -12.09 -8.12
C GLY A 18 -1.89 -11.26 -7.17
N GLN A 19 -0.62 -11.61 -6.99
CA GLN A 19 0.32 -10.74 -6.27
C GLN A 19 0.91 -9.69 -7.21
N THR A 20 0.11 -8.75 -7.69
CA THR A 20 0.65 -7.51 -8.25
C THR A 20 0.69 -6.48 -7.13
N HIS A 21 1.81 -6.41 -6.43
CA HIS A 21 2.03 -5.42 -5.37
C HIS A 21 2.30 -4.05 -5.97
N ALA A 22 1.27 -3.34 -6.37
CA ALA A 22 1.33 -1.93 -6.73
C ALA A 22 0.57 -1.05 -5.74
N GLY A 23 -0.09 -1.64 -4.74
CA GLY A 23 -0.92 -0.96 -3.77
C GLY A 23 -0.16 -0.38 -2.57
N ILE A 24 -0.87 0.38 -1.76
CA ILE A 24 -0.37 0.88 -0.48
C ILE A 24 -0.45 -0.26 0.53
N ASN A 25 0.71 -0.63 1.12
CA ASN A 25 0.75 -1.59 2.19
C ASN A 25 -0.08 -1.11 3.38
N THR A 26 -0.81 -2.04 3.98
CA THR A 26 -1.64 -1.80 5.17
C THR A 26 -1.15 -2.67 6.32
N ASP A 27 -1.22 -2.13 7.52
CA ASP A 27 -0.94 -2.87 8.74
C ASP A 27 -2.16 -3.70 9.16
N PRO A 28 -1.99 -4.76 9.93
CA PRO A 28 -3.10 -5.43 10.60
C PRO A 28 -3.95 -4.43 11.39
N LEU A 29 -5.28 -4.49 11.26
CA LEU A 29 -6.24 -3.60 11.92
C LEU A 29 -6.20 -2.13 11.45
N ASP A 30 -5.55 -1.81 10.34
CA ASP A 30 -5.51 -0.42 9.81
C ASP A 30 -6.93 0.11 9.49
N TYR A 31 -7.87 -0.80 9.27
CA TYR A 31 -9.28 -0.48 9.03
C TYR A 31 -10.15 -0.46 10.28
N VAL A 32 -9.57 -0.64 11.48
CA VAL A 32 -10.24 -0.39 12.77
C VAL A 32 -9.93 1.04 13.20
N PRO A 33 -10.88 1.98 13.15
CA PRO A 33 -10.57 3.37 13.40
C PRO A 33 -10.29 3.65 14.87
N ALA A 34 -9.34 4.53 15.14
CA ALA A 34 -9.17 5.09 16.47
C ALA A 34 -10.33 6.06 16.81
N PRO A 35 -10.53 6.41 18.10
CA PRO A 35 -11.50 7.43 18.52
C PRO A 35 -11.26 8.77 17.84
N ALA A 36 -12.35 9.55 17.61
CA ALA A 36 -12.22 10.90 17.08
C ALA A 36 -11.36 11.77 17.99
N GLY A 37 -10.56 12.67 17.40
CA GLY A 37 -9.60 13.50 18.10
C GLY A 37 -8.23 12.85 18.29
N THR A 38 -8.06 11.56 17.96
CA THR A 38 -6.78 10.88 18.04
C THR A 38 -5.86 11.32 16.90
N THR A 39 -4.61 11.65 17.24
CA THR A 39 -3.54 11.89 16.27
C THR A 39 -2.44 10.86 16.50
N LEU A 40 -2.00 10.20 15.43
CA LEU A 40 -0.93 9.22 15.47
C LEU A 40 0.20 9.66 14.54
N ALA A 41 1.42 9.40 14.99
CA ALA A 41 2.63 9.46 14.16
C ALA A 41 3.29 8.08 14.21
N ALA A 42 3.65 7.56 13.05
CA ALA A 42 4.33 6.28 12.93
C ALA A 42 5.53 6.41 12.00
N ILE A 43 6.55 5.61 12.25
CA ILE A 43 7.71 5.46 11.37
C ILE A 43 7.82 3.98 11.02
N TYR A 44 7.86 3.70 9.73
CA TYR A 44 8.04 2.37 9.17
C TYR A 44 9.43 2.27 8.57
N TYR A 45 10.01 1.10 8.66
CA TYR A 45 11.22 0.75 7.93
C TYR A 45 11.04 -0.60 7.26
N GLN A 46 11.37 -0.67 5.98
CA GLN A 46 11.29 -1.89 5.18
C GLN A 46 12.62 -2.07 4.45
N ASN A 47 13.18 -3.27 4.56
CA ASN A 47 14.32 -3.71 3.78
C ASN A 47 13.85 -4.79 2.81
N ASN A 48 14.02 -4.55 1.52
CA ASN A 48 13.64 -5.48 0.47
C ASN A 48 14.90 -5.88 -0.31
N HIS A 49 15.09 -7.19 -0.47
CA HIS A 49 16.19 -7.74 -1.25
C HIS A 49 15.65 -8.73 -2.29
N SER A 50 16.11 -8.60 -3.52
CA SER A 50 15.82 -9.54 -4.60
C SER A 50 17.10 -9.83 -5.38
N SER A 51 17.37 -11.11 -5.64
CA SER A 51 18.55 -11.58 -6.38
C SER A 51 18.23 -12.07 -7.78
N SER A 52 16.97 -12.11 -8.18
CA SER A 52 16.53 -12.65 -9.46
C SER A 52 15.32 -11.92 -9.99
N GLN A 53 15.30 -11.71 -11.30
CA GLN A 53 14.15 -11.16 -12.00
C GLN A 53 13.51 -12.22 -12.86
N TYR A 54 12.19 -12.28 -12.84
CA TYR A 54 11.39 -13.22 -13.62
C TYR A 54 10.42 -12.48 -14.52
N ALA A 55 10.30 -12.93 -15.77
CA ALA A 55 9.25 -12.53 -16.71
C ALA A 55 8.65 -13.79 -17.32
N ASP A 56 7.32 -13.87 -17.39
CA ASP A 56 6.57 -15.03 -17.91
C ASP A 56 6.99 -16.36 -17.27
N GLY A 57 7.27 -16.35 -15.96
CA GLY A 57 7.70 -17.53 -15.21
C GLY A 57 9.14 -17.99 -15.47
N ARG A 58 9.91 -17.25 -16.26
CA ARG A 58 11.31 -17.54 -16.55
C ARG A 58 12.23 -16.51 -15.94
N GLN A 59 13.35 -16.94 -15.37
CA GLN A 59 14.38 -16.03 -14.89
C GLN A 59 15.03 -15.31 -16.09
N VAL A 60 14.87 -13.96 -16.13
CA VAL A 60 15.37 -13.12 -17.23
C VAL A 60 16.66 -12.39 -16.87
N ALA A 61 16.95 -12.21 -15.58
CA ALA A 61 18.17 -11.59 -15.11
C ALA A 61 18.56 -12.06 -13.71
N GLN A 62 19.87 -12.07 -13.44
CA GLN A 62 20.45 -12.21 -12.10
C GLN A 62 21.03 -10.85 -11.71
N ASN A 63 20.18 -9.97 -11.19
CA ASN A 63 20.59 -8.69 -10.66
C ASN A 63 20.19 -8.64 -9.19
N SER A 64 21.09 -8.20 -8.33
CA SER A 64 20.75 -7.90 -6.94
C SER A 64 20.07 -6.53 -6.88
N ILE A 65 18.89 -6.49 -6.32
CA ILE A 65 18.18 -5.24 -5.99
C ILE A 65 18.05 -5.20 -4.48
N GLN A 66 18.58 -4.15 -3.87
CA GLN A 66 18.37 -3.85 -2.47
C GLN A 66 17.62 -2.51 -2.38
N ALA A 67 16.55 -2.49 -1.61
CA ALA A 67 15.76 -1.29 -1.38
C ALA A 67 15.44 -1.14 0.11
N ASP A 68 15.89 -0.04 0.68
CA ASP A 68 15.58 0.42 2.03
C ASP A 68 14.56 1.54 1.94
N VAL A 69 13.42 1.37 2.60
CA VAL A 69 12.33 2.34 2.58
C VAL A 69 11.98 2.74 4.01
N GLY A 70 12.14 4.01 4.32
CA GLY A 70 11.62 4.64 5.52
C GLY A 70 10.35 5.41 5.19
N ILE A 71 9.29 5.29 6.00
CA ILE A 71 8.06 6.04 5.80
C ILE A 71 7.66 6.70 7.12
N ALA A 72 7.55 8.03 7.15
CA ALA A 72 6.88 8.73 8.23
C ALA A 72 5.40 8.89 7.86
N ARG A 73 4.49 8.45 8.74
CA ARG A 73 3.03 8.55 8.58
C ARG A 73 2.46 9.40 9.70
N PHE A 74 1.64 10.37 9.33
CA PHE A 74 0.86 11.18 10.26
C PHE A 74 -0.61 11.03 9.89
N VAL A 75 -1.45 10.71 10.87
CA VAL A 75 -2.89 10.51 10.69
C VAL A 75 -3.66 11.16 11.83
N HIS A 76 -4.76 11.84 11.50
CA HIS A 76 -5.68 12.44 12.47
C HIS A 76 -7.08 11.89 12.28
N TYR A 77 -7.61 11.22 13.30
CA TYR A 77 -8.97 10.67 13.29
C TYR A 77 -9.96 11.75 13.74
N THR A 78 -10.98 12.00 12.93
CA THR A 78 -12.03 12.96 13.23
C THR A 78 -13.38 12.51 12.66
N GLU A 79 -14.39 13.35 12.74
CA GLU A 79 -15.70 13.11 12.17
C GLU A 79 -16.10 14.23 11.23
N LEU A 80 -16.68 13.84 10.11
CA LEU A 80 -17.23 14.77 9.12
C LEU A 80 -18.54 14.21 8.56
N ALA A 81 -19.61 14.99 8.62
CA ALA A 81 -20.93 14.62 8.12
C ALA A 81 -21.44 13.25 8.65
N GLY A 82 -21.11 12.91 9.89
CA GLY A 82 -21.52 11.66 10.54
C GLY A 82 -20.64 10.44 10.20
N PHE A 83 -19.61 10.62 9.36
CA PHE A 83 -18.64 9.58 9.07
C PHE A 83 -17.37 9.76 9.88
N ARG A 84 -16.79 8.65 10.37
CA ARG A 84 -15.40 8.66 10.84
C ARG A 84 -14.49 8.79 9.63
N ILE A 85 -13.56 9.75 9.69
CA ILE A 85 -12.54 9.98 8.66
C ILE A 85 -11.16 10.08 9.31
N ALA A 86 -10.10 9.86 8.53
CA ALA A 86 -8.73 9.99 9.01
C ALA A 86 -7.80 10.58 7.94
N PRO A 87 -7.83 11.91 7.71
CA PRO A 87 -6.85 12.54 6.83
C PRO A 87 -5.43 12.17 7.29
N GLN A 88 -4.60 11.77 6.33
CA GLN A 88 -3.25 11.31 6.60
C GLN A 88 -2.27 11.72 5.49
N ILE A 89 -1.00 11.79 5.88
CA ILE A 89 0.11 11.97 4.97
C ILE A 89 1.18 10.91 5.24
N LEU A 90 1.72 10.34 4.18
CA LEU A 90 2.87 9.43 4.22
C LEU A 90 4.02 10.11 3.48
N LEU A 91 5.19 10.13 4.09
CA LEU A 91 6.41 10.75 3.59
C LEU A 91 7.48 9.66 3.42
N PRO A 92 7.60 9.05 2.23
CA PRO A 92 8.59 8.00 2.01
C PRO A 92 9.97 8.59 1.70
N ALA A 93 11.00 7.97 2.27
CA ALA A 93 12.40 8.15 1.90
C ALA A 93 12.95 6.79 1.47
N VAL A 94 13.65 6.75 0.37
CA VAL A 94 14.05 5.50 -0.29
C VAL A 94 15.55 5.54 -0.60
N SER A 95 16.23 4.41 -0.37
CA SER A 95 17.56 4.12 -0.89
C SER A 95 17.48 2.82 -1.69
N VAL A 96 17.85 2.87 -2.98
CA VAL A 96 17.83 1.71 -3.86
C VAL A 96 19.19 1.50 -4.48
N GLU A 97 19.67 0.27 -4.45
CA GLU A 97 20.86 -0.18 -5.14
C GLU A 97 20.50 -1.36 -6.07
N VAL A 98 20.95 -1.25 -7.32
CA VAL A 98 20.83 -2.32 -8.32
C VAL A 98 22.21 -2.71 -8.79
N SER A 99 22.61 -3.95 -8.53
CA SER A 99 23.91 -4.51 -8.90
C SER A 99 23.75 -5.66 -9.88
N GLY A 100 24.51 -5.67 -10.97
CA GLY A 100 24.51 -6.76 -11.96
C GLY A 100 25.60 -6.61 -13.01
N LYS A 101 26.14 -7.74 -13.48
CA LYS A 101 27.17 -7.82 -14.54
C LYS A 101 28.37 -6.89 -14.33
N GLY A 102 28.79 -6.71 -13.07
CA GLY A 102 29.94 -5.85 -12.73
C GLY A 102 29.64 -4.36 -12.60
N ASN A 103 28.40 -3.94 -12.77
CA ASN A 103 27.97 -2.56 -12.57
C ASN A 103 27.03 -2.45 -11.38
N THR A 104 27.13 -1.32 -10.65
CA THR A 104 26.21 -0.96 -9.57
C THR A 104 25.69 0.44 -9.82
N VAL A 105 24.39 0.60 -9.73
CA VAL A 105 23.70 1.90 -9.80
C VAL A 105 22.88 2.07 -8.53
N SER A 106 23.02 3.23 -7.88
CA SER A 106 22.27 3.54 -6.66
C SER A 106 21.61 4.91 -6.75
N THR A 107 20.54 5.07 -5.97
CA THR A 107 19.87 6.35 -5.76
C THR A 107 19.29 6.37 -4.35
N ASP A 108 19.26 7.56 -3.74
CA ASP A 108 18.64 7.82 -2.47
C ASP A 108 17.89 9.16 -2.49
N GLY A 109 16.91 9.31 -1.64
CA GLY A 109 16.20 10.56 -1.46
C GLY A 109 14.75 10.42 -1.03
N ILE A 110 14.08 11.57 -0.92
CA ILE A 110 12.64 11.63 -0.67
C ILE A 110 11.89 11.18 -1.92
N SER A 111 10.94 10.29 -1.73
CA SER A 111 10.01 9.83 -2.77
C SER A 111 8.76 10.74 -2.83
N ASP A 112 7.81 10.36 -3.67
CA ASP A 112 6.56 11.11 -3.82
C ASP A 112 5.70 10.97 -2.55
N PRO A 113 5.36 12.08 -1.84
CA PRO A 113 4.45 12.04 -0.71
C PRO A 113 3.06 11.53 -1.10
N ILE A 114 2.37 10.90 -0.16
CA ILE A 114 1.06 10.31 -0.39
C ILE A 114 0.06 10.94 0.60
N LEU A 115 -1.00 11.51 0.06
CA LEU A 115 -2.14 11.97 0.84
C LEU A 115 -3.22 10.90 0.83
N GLY A 116 -3.78 10.57 1.98
CA GLY A 116 -4.85 9.58 2.11
C GLY A 116 -6.01 10.12 2.94
N LEU A 117 -7.21 9.66 2.62
CA LEU A 117 -8.42 10.02 3.35
C LEU A 117 -9.32 8.78 3.58
N PRO A 118 -9.00 7.91 4.55
CA PRO A 118 -9.92 6.87 4.96
C PRO A 118 -11.28 7.45 5.38
N VAL A 119 -12.35 6.87 4.85
CA VAL A 119 -13.74 7.20 5.20
C VAL A 119 -14.44 5.91 5.58
N TRP A 120 -14.84 5.77 6.85
CA TRP A 120 -15.55 4.59 7.34
C TRP A 120 -17.03 4.70 7.00
N LEU A 121 -17.47 3.91 6.03
CA LEU A 121 -18.87 3.76 5.66
C LEU A 121 -19.63 2.85 6.62
N VAL A 122 -18.90 1.92 7.27
CA VAL A 122 -19.41 1.11 8.38
C VAL A 122 -18.42 1.21 9.53
N ASN A 123 -18.90 1.65 10.69
CA ASN A 123 -18.13 1.74 11.92
C ASN A 123 -19.01 1.22 13.07
N ARG A 124 -18.96 -0.09 13.35
CA ARG A 124 -19.78 -0.77 14.35
C ARG A 124 -18.89 -1.50 15.36
N PRO A 125 -18.32 -0.80 16.34
CA PRO A 125 -17.39 -1.38 17.30
C PRO A 125 -17.99 -2.54 18.10
N GLU A 126 -19.27 -2.46 18.49
CA GLU A 126 -19.98 -3.52 19.21
C GLU A 126 -20.02 -4.85 18.44
N GLN A 127 -20.07 -4.76 17.10
CA GLN A 127 -20.07 -5.92 16.21
C GLN A 127 -18.68 -6.24 15.69
N ARG A 128 -17.67 -5.42 16.04
CA ARG A 128 -16.31 -5.49 15.49
C ARG A 128 -16.33 -5.53 13.96
N LEU A 129 -17.19 -4.70 13.35
CA LEU A 129 -17.39 -4.64 11.91
C LEU A 129 -17.06 -3.24 11.40
N TYR A 130 -16.09 -3.17 10.51
CA TYR A 130 -15.60 -1.91 9.96
C TYR A 130 -15.42 -2.04 8.45
N PHE A 131 -15.90 -1.06 7.71
CA PHE A 131 -15.65 -0.97 6.27
C PHE A 131 -15.30 0.48 5.92
N ALA A 132 -14.15 0.67 5.30
CA ALA A 132 -13.74 1.97 4.83
C ALA A 132 -13.28 1.95 3.38
N VAL A 133 -13.41 3.10 2.74
CA VAL A 133 -12.84 3.41 1.43
C VAL A 133 -11.83 4.52 1.60
N THR A 134 -10.65 4.34 1.03
CA THR A 134 -9.54 5.28 1.16
C THR A 134 -9.04 5.69 -0.22
N PRO A 135 -9.36 6.89 -0.69
CA PRO A 135 -8.64 7.52 -1.77
C PRO A 135 -7.24 7.93 -1.32
N TYR A 136 -6.25 7.63 -2.13
CA TYR A 136 -4.87 8.09 -1.98
C TYR A 136 -4.43 8.86 -3.22
N LEU A 137 -3.72 9.96 -2.99
CA LEU A 137 -3.13 10.78 -4.04
C LEU A 137 -1.62 10.86 -3.83
N HIS A 138 -0.85 10.38 -4.80
CA HIS A 138 0.60 10.47 -4.83
C HIS A 138 1.00 11.76 -5.54
N LEU A 139 1.78 12.59 -4.85
CA LEU A 139 2.20 13.90 -5.34
C LEU A 139 3.55 13.78 -6.07
N PRO A 140 3.67 14.18 -7.35
CA PRO A 140 4.90 14.04 -8.13
C PRO A 140 5.94 15.12 -7.77
N VAL A 141 6.36 15.14 -6.50
CA VAL A 141 7.34 16.11 -5.98
C VAL A 141 8.61 15.45 -5.41
N GLY A 142 8.68 14.13 -5.48
CA GLY A 142 9.87 13.36 -5.13
C GLY A 142 11.04 13.67 -6.08
N ARG A 143 12.23 13.21 -5.70
CA ARG A 143 13.44 13.46 -6.49
C ARG A 143 13.40 12.68 -7.80
N TYR A 144 13.33 13.40 -8.92
CA TYR A 144 13.31 12.86 -10.26
C TYR A 144 14.30 13.56 -11.21
N ASN A 145 14.95 12.78 -12.07
CA ASN A 145 15.78 13.29 -13.18
C ASN A 145 15.72 12.27 -14.33
N SER A 146 15.23 12.69 -15.50
CA SER A 146 15.07 11.84 -16.69
C SER A 146 16.40 11.25 -17.21
N ASN A 147 17.54 11.86 -16.89
CA ASN A 147 18.87 11.34 -17.28
C ASN A 147 19.43 10.29 -16.32
N ARG A 148 18.71 9.94 -15.26
CA ARG A 148 19.12 8.91 -14.31
C ARG A 148 18.38 7.60 -14.57
N ALA A 149 19.10 6.48 -14.45
CA ALA A 149 18.52 5.15 -14.56
C ALA A 149 17.60 4.80 -13.39
N LEU A 150 17.87 5.38 -12.20
CA LEU A 150 17.08 5.19 -10.99
C LEU A 150 16.66 6.54 -10.41
N ASN A 151 15.41 6.63 -10.02
CA ASN A 151 14.81 7.79 -9.36
C ASN A 151 14.03 7.35 -8.12
N THR A 152 13.93 8.20 -7.11
CA THR A 152 13.12 7.95 -5.91
C THR A 152 11.70 8.48 -6.05
N GLY A 153 11.46 9.48 -6.92
CA GLY A 153 10.16 9.96 -7.35
C GLY A 153 9.79 9.46 -8.75
N GLU A 154 8.51 9.39 -9.08
CA GLU A 154 8.02 8.91 -10.37
C GLU A 154 7.66 10.04 -11.35
N ASN A 155 7.63 11.29 -10.91
CA ASN A 155 7.29 12.47 -11.71
C ASN A 155 5.94 12.36 -12.43
N ARG A 156 4.99 11.67 -11.82
CA ARG A 156 3.62 11.53 -12.33
C ARG A 156 2.62 11.46 -11.18
N TRP A 157 1.43 11.96 -11.39
CA TRP A 157 0.33 11.75 -10.48
C TRP A 157 -0.08 10.29 -10.46
N LYS A 158 -0.35 9.77 -9.26
CA LYS A 158 -1.00 8.46 -9.11
C LYS A 158 -2.19 8.63 -8.17
N PHE A 159 -3.27 7.96 -8.51
CA PHE A 159 -4.44 7.86 -7.67
C PHE A 159 -4.68 6.39 -7.33
N THR A 160 -4.85 6.09 -6.04
CA THR A 160 -5.20 4.74 -5.58
C THR A 160 -6.51 4.83 -4.82
N LEU A 161 -7.45 3.97 -5.15
CA LEU A 161 -8.65 3.76 -4.36
C LEU A 161 -8.56 2.40 -3.69
N GLN A 162 -8.48 2.39 -2.37
CA GLN A 162 -8.40 1.16 -1.57
C GLN A 162 -9.69 0.99 -0.78
N ALA A 163 -10.17 -0.24 -0.67
CA ALA A 163 -11.29 -0.60 0.19
C ALA A 163 -10.84 -1.68 1.17
N GLY A 164 -11.23 -1.53 2.43
CA GLY A 164 -10.87 -2.47 3.49
C GLY A 164 -12.08 -2.81 4.36
N LEU A 165 -12.23 -4.10 4.63
CA LEU A 165 -13.22 -4.68 5.52
C LEU A 165 -12.51 -5.39 6.65
N SER A 166 -12.77 -4.99 7.90
CA SER A 166 -12.29 -5.68 9.10
C SER A 166 -13.48 -6.27 9.86
N VAL A 167 -13.41 -7.58 10.12
CA VAL A 167 -14.49 -8.34 10.79
C VAL A 167 -13.91 -9.12 11.96
N GLY A 168 -14.45 -8.90 13.17
CA GLY A 168 -14.13 -9.72 14.33
C GLY A 168 -14.74 -11.12 14.24
N LEU A 169 -13.90 -12.14 14.27
CA LEU A 169 -14.28 -13.55 14.30
C LEU A 169 -14.09 -14.08 15.73
N GLY A 170 -15.06 -13.84 16.62
CA GLY A 170 -14.92 -14.13 18.05
C GLY A 170 -14.11 -13.08 18.80
N GLU A 171 -13.63 -13.38 20.00
CA GLU A 171 -13.02 -12.37 20.89
C GLU A 171 -11.60 -11.96 20.50
N LYS A 172 -10.82 -12.88 19.93
CA LYS A 172 -9.36 -12.72 19.72
C LYS A 172 -8.91 -12.70 18.26
N THR A 173 -9.83 -12.91 17.34
CA THR A 173 -9.51 -13.02 15.91
C THR A 173 -10.18 -11.91 15.12
N THR A 174 -9.46 -11.30 14.20
CA THR A 174 -9.99 -10.36 13.21
C THR A 174 -9.58 -10.83 11.83
N LEU A 175 -10.50 -10.76 10.88
CA LEU A 175 -10.23 -10.96 9.47
C LEU A 175 -10.24 -9.61 8.78
N ASP A 176 -9.14 -9.28 8.09
CA ASP A 176 -9.04 -8.12 7.23
C ASP A 176 -9.05 -8.56 5.76
N LEU A 177 -9.94 -7.97 4.97
CA LEU A 177 -10.01 -8.13 3.53
C LEU A 177 -9.78 -6.76 2.89
N ILE A 178 -8.72 -6.64 2.09
CA ILE A 178 -8.28 -5.38 1.50
C ILE A 178 -8.08 -5.58 0.01
N GLY A 179 -8.54 -4.61 -0.76
CA GLY A 179 -8.32 -4.56 -2.20
C GLY A 179 -8.18 -3.13 -2.67
N ASP A 180 -7.37 -2.91 -3.71
CA ASP A 180 -7.18 -1.60 -4.30
C ASP A 180 -7.14 -1.62 -5.82
N ALA A 181 -7.32 -0.43 -6.39
CA ALA A 181 -7.09 -0.14 -7.79
C ALA A 181 -6.29 1.16 -7.92
N GLN A 182 -5.32 1.18 -8.82
CA GLN A 182 -4.44 2.32 -9.00
C GLN A 182 -4.44 2.80 -10.45
N TRP A 183 -4.47 4.12 -10.61
CA TRP A 183 -4.40 4.81 -11.90
C TRP A 183 -3.16 5.69 -11.92
N PHE A 184 -2.54 5.75 -13.08
CA PHE A 184 -1.29 6.46 -13.32
C PHE A 184 -1.53 7.58 -14.33
N GLY A 185 -1.07 8.78 -14.00
CA GLY A 185 -0.93 9.86 -14.95
C GLY A 185 0.34 9.71 -15.81
N ASP A 186 0.46 10.55 -16.83
CA ASP A 186 1.63 10.58 -17.71
C ASP A 186 2.86 11.16 -16.98
N ASN A 187 4.03 10.60 -17.27
CA ASN A 187 5.29 11.23 -16.93
C ASN A 187 5.65 12.23 -18.03
N ARG A 188 5.60 13.52 -17.72
CA ARG A 188 5.80 14.60 -18.70
C ARG A 188 7.26 14.86 -19.11
N SER A 189 8.19 14.07 -18.55
CA SER A 189 9.63 14.19 -18.81
C SER A 189 10.20 13.07 -19.68
N ILE A 190 9.31 12.27 -20.29
CA ILE A 190 9.66 11.21 -21.25
C ILE A 190 9.22 11.65 -22.64
#